data_dcc3b9d99f8a38944261f79d38ecbb36
#
_entry.id   dcc3b9d99f8a38944261f79d38ecbb36
#
_cell.length_a   1.000
_cell.length_b   1.000
_cell.length_c   1.000
_cell.angle_alpha   90.00
_cell.angle_beta   90.00
_cell.angle_gamma   90.00
#
_symmetry.space_group_name_H-M   'P 1'
#
loop_
_entity.id
_entity.type
_entity.pdbx_description
1 polymer ?
#
loop_
_entity_poly.entity_id
_entity_poly.type
_entity_poly.pdbx_seq_one_letter_code
_entity_poly.pdbx_strand_id
1 'polypeptide(L)'
;MAARHFGAILVCTLAFSLASAAVARAEGSQTQSALDAMPGTQDDPMNTPSGPDVSISAPDSGYRLGPGDQVRIIVFGQPDLSGVFRLDGDGLISMPLINNVDAKGLSAEELQKRIVAKLTPNYLKDANASVDILSYRPFYIVGEVSKPGSYAYVNGMTAINAVALAGGFTYRADEDDFEIKRTANGNTDVVDAGPETLIQPGDVITVDERWF
;
A
#
# COMPACT_ATOMS: atom_id res chain seq x y z
N MET A 1 -34.77 48.01 13.24
CA MET A 1 -33.52 48.70 12.89
C MET A 1 -32.56 47.65 12.45
N ALA A 2 -32.42 47.35 11.21
CA ALA A 2 -31.75 47.86 10.01
C ALA A 2 -30.23 48.06 10.21
N ALA A 3 -29.46 47.14 9.63
CA ALA A 3 -28.27 47.50 8.89
C ALA A 3 -27.73 46.28 8.09
N ARG A 4 -27.92 46.37 6.79
CA ARG A 4 -27.38 45.55 5.74
C ARG A 4 -25.92 46.02 5.47
N HIS A 5 -24.98 45.09 5.32
CA HIS A 5 -23.73 45.43 4.62
C HIS A 5 -23.52 44.45 3.49
N PHE A 6 -23.65 45.03 2.28
CA PHE A 6 -23.21 44.56 0.98
C PHE A 6 -21.67 44.66 0.90
N GLY A 7 -21.03 43.65 0.43
CA GLY A 7 -19.58 43.62 0.18
C GLY A 7 -19.27 42.89 -1.11
N ALA A 8 -18.85 43.63 -2.07
CA ALA A 8 -18.62 43.47 -3.48
C ALA A 8 -17.83 42.24 -3.90
N ILE A 9 -18.30 41.68 -5.01
CA ILE A 9 -17.67 40.66 -5.86
C ILE A 9 -16.56 41.37 -6.67
N LEU A 10 -15.31 40.89 -6.56
CA LEU A 10 -14.22 41.28 -7.46
C LEU A 10 -13.99 40.11 -8.41
N VAL A 11 -14.47 40.25 -9.64
CA VAL A 11 -14.20 39.40 -10.77
C VAL A 11 -12.85 39.82 -11.36
N CYS A 12 -11.86 38.93 -11.28
CA CYS A 12 -10.57 39.10 -11.95
C CYS A 12 -10.53 38.15 -13.13
N THR A 13 -10.86 38.68 -14.32
CA THR A 13 -10.69 38.05 -15.62
C THR A 13 -9.23 38.18 -16.04
N LEU A 14 -8.48 37.11 -16.12
CA LEU A 14 -7.18 37.07 -16.77
C LEU A 14 -7.32 36.33 -18.10
N ALA A 15 -7.18 37.10 -19.15
CA ALA A 15 -7.08 36.65 -20.52
C ALA A 15 -5.73 35.94 -20.75
N PHE A 16 -5.76 34.71 -21.23
CA PHE A 16 -4.56 33.99 -21.65
C PHE A 16 -4.47 34.00 -23.17
N SER A 17 -3.44 34.73 -23.63
CA SER A 17 -3.05 34.94 -25.01
C SER A 17 -2.51 33.64 -25.64
N LEU A 18 -3.04 33.30 -26.83
CA LEU A 18 -2.49 32.31 -27.74
C LEU A 18 -1.16 32.81 -28.32
N ALA A 19 -0.11 32.02 -28.18
CA ALA A 19 1.10 32.15 -29.02
C ALA A 19 1.21 30.87 -29.87
N SER A 20 0.92 31.05 -31.15
CA SER A 20 1.15 30.12 -32.25
C SER A 20 2.64 30.22 -32.64
N ALA A 21 3.34 29.08 -32.71
CA ALA A 21 4.65 29.03 -33.38
C ALA A 21 4.71 27.84 -34.31
N ALA A 22 5.02 28.16 -35.53
CA ALA A 22 5.00 27.32 -36.74
C ALA A 22 6.23 26.40 -36.86
N VAL A 23 5.95 25.18 -37.32
CA VAL A 23 6.59 24.41 -38.39
C VAL A 23 8.05 24.72 -38.76
N ALA A 24 8.90 23.71 -38.67
CA ALA A 24 10.02 23.50 -39.57
C ALA A 24 10.06 22.04 -39.99
N ARG A 25 9.79 21.86 -41.27
CA ARG A 25 9.86 20.64 -42.09
C ARG A 25 11.27 20.55 -42.65
N ALA A 26 11.99 19.47 -42.44
CA ALA A 26 13.22 19.15 -43.16
C ALA A 26 13.05 17.79 -43.85
N GLU A 27 12.98 17.87 -45.17
CA GLU A 27 13.08 16.76 -46.12
C GLU A 27 14.55 16.41 -46.37
N GLY A 28 14.79 15.20 -46.73
CA GLY A 28 15.98 14.72 -47.42
C GLY A 28 16.69 13.62 -46.62
N SER A 29 16.97 12.47 -47.12
CA SER A 29 17.44 12.06 -48.40
C SER A 29 17.38 10.53 -48.51
N GLN A 30 16.95 10.05 -49.66
CA GLN A 30 17.02 8.64 -50.05
C GLN A 30 18.47 8.29 -50.36
N THR A 31 18.93 7.15 -49.92
CA THR A 31 19.96 6.39 -50.59
C THR A 31 19.54 4.92 -50.68
N GLN A 32 19.06 4.57 -51.89
CA GLN A 32 19.04 3.20 -52.37
C GLN A 32 20.49 2.81 -52.73
N SER A 33 20.93 1.64 -52.28
CA SER A 33 21.77 0.77 -53.11
C SER A 33 22.01 -0.58 -52.45
N ALA A 34 21.85 -1.51 -53.28
CA ALA A 34 22.49 -2.80 -53.49
C ALA A 34 21.80 -4.02 -52.87
N LEU A 35 21.10 -4.71 -53.79
CA LEU A 35 20.86 -6.15 -53.77
C LEU A 35 22.20 -6.86 -53.66
N ASP A 36 22.31 -7.86 -52.80
CA ASP A 36 22.99 -9.07 -53.16
C ASP A 36 22.33 -10.30 -52.53
N ALA A 37 22.23 -11.32 -53.31
CA ALA A 37 21.46 -12.53 -53.06
C ALA A 37 22.22 -13.48 -52.15
N MET A 38 21.51 -14.07 -51.16
CA MET A 38 21.93 -15.34 -50.58
C MET A 38 20.73 -16.28 -50.37
N PRO A 39 20.93 -17.60 -50.56
CA PRO A 39 19.86 -18.56 -50.75
C PRO A 39 19.25 -19.06 -49.46
N GLY A 40 18.02 -19.50 -49.63
CA GLY A 40 17.09 -20.10 -48.69
C GLY A 40 17.65 -20.84 -47.47
N THR A 41 17.07 -20.47 -46.35
CA THR A 41 17.05 -21.32 -45.17
C THR A 41 15.59 -21.51 -44.77
N GLN A 42 15.25 -22.75 -44.60
CA GLN A 42 13.96 -23.34 -44.34
C GLN A 42 13.21 -22.68 -43.21
N ASP A 43 11.91 -22.58 -43.40
CA ASP A 43 10.91 -22.25 -42.39
C ASP A 43 10.97 -23.23 -41.21
N ASP A 44 11.63 -22.85 -40.13
CA ASP A 44 11.38 -23.44 -38.82
C ASP A 44 10.18 -22.74 -38.20
N PRO A 45 9.17 -23.50 -37.77
CA PRO A 45 8.05 -22.89 -37.04
C PRO A 45 8.60 -22.28 -35.76
N MET A 46 8.45 -20.95 -35.64
CA MET A 46 8.76 -20.15 -34.47
C MET A 46 8.28 -20.86 -33.23
N ASN A 47 9.20 -21.52 -32.56
CA ASN A 47 9.06 -21.87 -31.14
C ASN A 47 9.17 -20.58 -30.37
N THR A 48 8.04 -19.92 -30.17
CA THR A 48 7.92 -18.82 -29.23
C THR A 48 8.26 -19.41 -27.87
N PRO A 49 9.33 -19.00 -27.18
CA PRO A 49 9.51 -19.41 -25.81
C PRO A 49 8.36 -18.80 -25.03
N SER A 50 7.44 -19.64 -24.58
CA SER A 50 6.50 -19.30 -23.53
C SER A 50 7.35 -18.77 -22.38
N GLY A 51 7.37 -17.45 -22.20
CA GLY A 51 7.94 -16.84 -21.02
C GLY A 51 7.34 -17.53 -19.80
N PRO A 52 8.09 -17.69 -18.73
CA PRO A 52 7.54 -18.25 -17.52
C PRO A 52 6.30 -17.43 -17.18
N ASP A 53 5.15 -18.11 -17.08
CA ASP A 53 3.97 -17.59 -16.41
C ASP A 53 4.42 -17.21 -15.00
N VAL A 54 4.86 -15.99 -14.85
CA VAL A 54 5.04 -15.39 -13.53
C VAL A 54 3.64 -15.10 -13.04
N SER A 55 2.96 -16.16 -12.62
CA SER A 55 1.92 -16.00 -11.64
C SER A 55 2.59 -15.36 -10.44
N ILE A 56 2.55 -14.04 -10.37
CA ILE A 56 2.82 -13.30 -9.16
C ILE A 56 1.62 -13.60 -8.27
N SER A 57 1.59 -14.80 -7.72
CA SER A 57 0.91 -15.04 -6.46
C SER A 57 1.62 -14.09 -5.51
N ALA A 58 0.98 -13.00 -5.17
CA ALA A 58 1.41 -12.19 -4.04
C ALA A 58 1.64 -13.21 -2.92
N PRO A 59 2.83 -13.30 -2.32
CA PRO A 59 3.05 -14.21 -1.22
C PRO A 59 1.93 -13.89 -0.24
N ASP A 60 1.21 -14.94 0.19
CA ASP A 60 0.33 -14.85 1.34
C ASP A 60 1.22 -14.29 2.44
N SER A 61 1.28 -12.98 2.50
CA SER A 61 2.00 -12.29 3.54
C SER A 61 1.16 -12.65 4.75
N GLY A 62 1.66 -13.51 5.63
CA GLY A 62 0.93 -14.01 6.79
C GLY A 62 0.39 -12.91 7.70
N TYR A 63 0.23 -11.71 7.11
CA TYR A 63 -0.32 -10.53 7.75
C TYR A 63 -1.80 -10.68 8.00
N ARG A 64 -2.18 -10.36 9.20
CA ARG A 64 -3.57 -10.36 9.67
C ARG A 64 -4.03 -8.94 9.91
N LEU A 65 -5.12 -8.56 9.26
CA LEU A 65 -5.75 -7.26 9.40
C LEU A 65 -6.15 -6.98 10.84
N GLY A 66 -5.98 -5.74 11.26
CA GLY A 66 -6.31 -5.29 12.60
C GLY A 66 -6.83 -3.86 12.63
N PRO A 67 -7.34 -3.43 13.82
CA PRO A 67 -7.84 -2.08 14.02
C PRO A 67 -6.83 -1.02 13.58
N GLY A 68 -7.32 -0.04 12.81
CA GLY A 68 -6.49 1.05 12.31
C GLY A 68 -5.93 0.87 10.90
N ASP A 69 -5.89 -0.36 10.36
CA ASP A 69 -5.48 -0.63 8.99
C ASP A 69 -6.44 0.02 7.99
N GLN A 70 -5.92 0.38 6.82
CA GLN A 70 -6.73 0.87 5.70
C GLN A 70 -6.63 -0.08 4.52
N VAL A 71 -7.76 -0.43 3.97
CA VAL A 71 -7.90 -1.30 2.80
C VAL A 71 -8.65 -0.59 1.68
N ARG A 72 -8.25 -0.85 0.46
CA ARG A 72 -9.00 -0.51 -0.73
C ARG A 72 -9.78 -1.73 -1.16
N ILE A 73 -11.08 -1.55 -1.33
CA ILE A 73 -11.97 -2.58 -1.82
C ILE A 73 -12.54 -2.09 -3.15
N ILE A 74 -12.41 -2.90 -4.19
CA ILE A 74 -12.98 -2.65 -5.50
C ILE A 74 -13.97 -3.77 -5.80
N VAL A 75 -15.24 -3.42 -5.96
CA VAL A 75 -16.29 -4.35 -6.38
C VAL A 75 -16.55 -4.10 -7.86
N PHE A 76 -16.25 -5.10 -8.69
CA PHE A 76 -16.36 -4.95 -10.14
C PHE A 76 -17.79 -4.67 -10.58
N GLY A 77 -17.93 -3.63 -11.43
CA GLY A 77 -19.23 -3.17 -11.90
C GLY A 77 -20.06 -2.39 -10.88
N GLN A 78 -19.55 -2.13 -9.68
CA GLN A 78 -20.24 -1.42 -8.60
C GLN A 78 -19.35 -0.34 -7.98
N PRO A 79 -19.24 0.84 -8.59
CA PRO A 79 -18.41 1.92 -8.08
C PRO A 79 -18.88 2.43 -6.70
N ASP A 80 -20.19 2.38 -6.44
CA ASP A 80 -20.79 2.82 -5.18
C ASP A 80 -20.42 1.93 -3.98
N LEU A 81 -19.96 0.70 -4.22
CA LEU A 81 -19.48 -0.23 -3.21
C LEU A 81 -17.96 -0.26 -3.12
N SER A 82 -17.29 0.44 -4.02
CA SER A 82 -15.83 0.50 -4.11
C SER A 82 -15.30 1.73 -3.36
N GLY A 83 -14.17 1.58 -2.69
CA GLY A 83 -13.59 2.70 -1.96
C GLY A 83 -12.45 2.32 -1.04
N VAL A 84 -12.03 3.29 -0.25
CA VAL A 84 -11.05 3.10 0.83
C VAL A 84 -11.81 3.00 2.15
N PHE A 85 -11.55 1.93 2.86
CA PHE A 85 -12.18 1.63 4.13
C PHE A 85 -11.13 1.49 5.22
N ARG A 86 -11.44 1.96 6.42
CA ARG A 86 -10.60 1.80 7.58
C ARG A 86 -11.24 0.83 8.56
N LEU A 87 -10.44 -0.06 9.13
CA LEU A 87 -10.89 -0.92 10.20
C LEU A 87 -11.07 -0.07 11.48
N ASP A 88 -12.23 -0.19 12.09
CA ASP A 88 -12.52 0.45 13.37
C ASP A 88 -11.82 -0.23 14.56
N GLY A 89 -12.10 0.24 15.78
CA GLY A 89 -11.50 -0.31 17.00
C GLY A 89 -11.84 -1.78 17.27
N ASP A 90 -12.97 -2.25 16.77
CA ASP A 90 -13.43 -3.64 16.88
C ASP A 90 -12.90 -4.51 15.73
N GLY A 91 -12.30 -3.87 14.71
CA GLY A 91 -11.81 -4.54 13.49
C GLY A 91 -12.89 -4.77 12.45
N LEU A 92 -13.94 -3.98 12.49
CA LEU A 92 -15.03 -4.01 11.52
C LEU A 92 -14.79 -3.00 10.40
N ILE A 93 -15.30 -3.30 9.22
CA ILE A 93 -15.38 -2.40 8.07
C ILE A 93 -16.84 -2.11 7.78
N SER A 94 -17.23 -0.83 7.75
CA SER A 94 -18.57 -0.40 7.34
C SER A 94 -18.63 -0.23 5.83
N MET A 95 -19.42 -1.07 5.17
CA MET A 95 -19.66 -1.01 3.71
C MET A 95 -21.12 -0.75 3.40
N PRO A 96 -21.41 0.01 2.34
CA PRO A 96 -22.77 0.15 1.85
C PRO A 96 -23.41 -1.22 1.56
N LEU A 97 -24.70 -1.35 1.72
CA LEU A 97 -25.55 -2.54 1.53
C LEU A 97 -25.31 -3.68 2.51
N ILE A 98 -24.07 -4.07 2.79
CA ILE A 98 -23.73 -5.22 3.64
C ILE A 98 -23.38 -4.84 5.08
N ASN A 99 -23.48 -3.53 5.40
CA ASN A 99 -23.21 -3.01 6.73
C ASN A 99 -21.80 -3.42 7.23
N ASN A 100 -21.71 -3.87 8.48
CA ASN A 100 -20.44 -4.21 9.11
C ASN A 100 -19.94 -5.58 8.64
N VAL A 101 -18.69 -5.59 8.21
CA VAL A 101 -17.93 -6.78 7.85
C VAL A 101 -16.77 -6.93 8.82
N ASP A 102 -16.74 -8.05 9.53
CA ASP A 102 -15.63 -8.38 10.43
C ASP A 102 -14.40 -8.73 9.59
N ALA A 103 -13.34 -7.94 9.78
CA ALA A 103 -12.06 -8.06 9.07
C ALA A 103 -10.90 -8.40 10.01
N LYS A 104 -11.13 -8.34 11.34
CA LYS A 104 -10.08 -8.57 12.33
C LYS A 104 -9.51 -9.99 12.20
N GLY A 105 -8.19 -10.07 12.13
CA GLY A 105 -7.47 -11.35 12.05
C GLY A 105 -7.58 -12.07 10.71
N LEU A 106 -8.25 -11.48 9.72
CA LEU A 106 -8.33 -12.04 8.37
C LEU A 106 -7.15 -11.59 7.51
N SER A 107 -6.79 -12.41 6.53
CA SER A 107 -5.96 -11.95 5.41
C SER A 107 -6.80 -11.13 4.43
N ALA A 108 -6.13 -10.42 3.50
CA ALA A 108 -6.82 -9.68 2.44
C ALA A 108 -7.71 -10.60 1.59
N GLU A 109 -7.24 -11.82 1.29
CA GLU A 109 -8.00 -12.82 0.54
C GLU A 109 -9.22 -13.34 1.30
N GLU A 110 -9.06 -13.61 2.60
CA GLU A 110 -10.15 -14.06 3.45
C GLU A 110 -11.24 -12.99 3.57
N LEU A 111 -10.81 -11.71 3.68
CA LEU A 111 -11.72 -10.57 3.68
C LEU A 111 -12.46 -10.44 2.33
N GLN A 112 -11.76 -10.59 1.21
CA GLN A 112 -12.35 -10.61 -0.13
C GLN A 112 -13.44 -11.68 -0.24
N LYS A 113 -13.13 -12.92 0.14
CA LYS A 113 -14.09 -14.03 0.12
C LYS A 113 -15.31 -13.74 0.99
N ARG A 114 -15.10 -13.14 2.17
CA ARG A 114 -16.18 -12.75 3.10
C ARG A 114 -17.09 -11.68 2.53
N ILE A 115 -16.50 -10.66 1.86
CA ILE A 115 -17.28 -9.60 1.19
C ILE A 115 -18.11 -10.17 0.05
N VAL A 116 -17.50 -10.97 -0.83
CA VAL A 116 -18.19 -11.63 -1.93
C VAL A 116 -19.35 -12.49 -1.42
N ALA A 117 -19.12 -13.28 -0.37
CA ALA A 117 -20.17 -14.12 0.23
C ALA A 117 -21.35 -13.31 0.81
N LYS A 118 -21.09 -12.11 1.36
CA LYS A 118 -22.15 -11.22 1.86
C LYS A 118 -22.90 -10.50 0.76
N LEU A 119 -22.23 -10.18 -0.35
CA LEU A 119 -22.86 -9.54 -1.51
C LEU A 119 -23.71 -10.53 -2.33
N THR A 120 -23.28 -11.79 -2.40
CA THR A 120 -23.97 -12.86 -3.14
C THR A 120 -24.82 -13.70 -2.15
N PRO A 121 -26.05 -14.09 -2.47
CA PRO A 121 -26.86 -13.76 -3.66
C PRO A 121 -27.77 -12.53 -3.46
N ASN A 122 -27.73 -11.88 -2.27
CA ASN A 122 -28.77 -10.94 -1.86
C ASN A 122 -28.77 -9.63 -2.67
N TYR A 123 -27.58 -9.20 -3.12
CA TYR A 123 -27.41 -7.91 -3.78
C TYR A 123 -26.87 -8.05 -5.20
N LEU A 124 -25.98 -9.02 -5.45
CA LEU A 124 -25.36 -9.25 -6.75
C LEU A 124 -25.45 -10.75 -7.11
N LYS A 125 -25.73 -11.07 -8.38
CA LYS A 125 -25.75 -12.47 -8.84
C LYS A 125 -24.36 -13.09 -8.87
N ASP A 126 -23.38 -12.30 -9.36
CA ASP A 126 -21.97 -12.70 -9.48
C ASP A 126 -21.11 -11.56 -8.96
N ALA A 127 -20.88 -11.53 -7.64
CA ALA A 127 -20.02 -10.55 -7.03
C ALA A 127 -18.55 -10.92 -7.27
N ASN A 128 -17.76 -9.96 -7.75
CA ASN A 128 -16.32 -10.07 -7.81
C ASN A 128 -15.71 -8.83 -7.14
N ALA A 129 -14.80 -9.04 -6.22
CA ALA A 129 -14.17 -7.97 -5.47
C ALA A 129 -12.66 -8.19 -5.39
N SER A 130 -11.92 -7.10 -5.28
CA SER A 130 -10.48 -7.10 -4.95
C SER A 130 -10.29 -6.33 -3.64
N VAL A 131 -9.37 -6.78 -2.81
CA VAL A 131 -9.01 -6.14 -1.55
C VAL A 131 -7.50 -5.95 -1.50
N ASP A 132 -7.08 -4.69 -1.42
CA ASP A 132 -5.68 -4.29 -1.32
C ASP A 132 -5.44 -3.55 -0.01
N ILE A 133 -4.33 -3.83 0.67
CA ILE A 133 -3.95 -3.09 1.87
C ILE A 133 -3.25 -1.80 1.43
N LEU A 134 -3.81 -0.64 1.81
CA LEU A 134 -3.23 0.68 1.50
C LEU A 134 -2.25 1.15 2.56
N SER A 135 -2.60 0.99 3.81
CA SER A 135 -1.71 1.33 4.92
C SER A 135 -1.94 0.41 6.11
N TYR A 136 -0.86 0.10 6.76
CA TYR A 136 -0.86 -0.67 8.00
C TYR A 136 -1.00 0.28 9.19
N ARG A 137 -1.47 -0.26 10.32
CA ARG A 137 -1.39 0.45 11.59
C ARG A 137 0.07 0.74 11.95
N PRO A 138 0.35 1.87 12.61
CA PRO A 138 1.71 2.24 12.99
C PRO A 138 2.29 1.27 14.02
N PHE A 139 3.62 1.21 14.08
CA PHE A 139 4.36 0.65 15.21
C PHE A 139 4.87 1.77 16.11
N TYR A 140 5.33 1.41 17.30
CA TYR A 140 5.85 2.35 18.28
C TYR A 140 7.27 1.96 18.65
N ILE A 141 8.11 2.96 18.87
CA ILE A 141 9.47 2.76 19.35
C ILE A 141 9.71 3.66 20.56
N VAL A 142 10.28 3.09 21.62
CA VAL A 142 10.58 3.75 22.88
C VAL A 142 11.95 3.35 23.39
N GLY A 143 12.44 4.01 24.43
CA GLY A 143 13.74 3.74 25.03
C GLY A 143 14.87 4.56 24.41
N GLU A 144 16.06 3.98 24.30
CA GLU A 144 17.31 4.64 23.94
C GLU A 144 17.46 4.86 22.42
N VAL A 145 16.50 5.58 21.83
CA VAL A 145 16.53 6.05 20.44
C VAL A 145 16.44 7.56 20.37
N SER A 146 16.96 8.16 19.30
CA SER A 146 17.01 9.62 19.16
C SER A 146 15.65 10.30 19.18
N LYS A 147 14.61 9.65 18.62
CA LYS A 147 13.24 10.18 18.52
C LYS A 147 12.23 9.08 18.82
N PRO A 148 11.92 8.81 20.09
CA PRO A 148 10.85 7.89 20.44
C PRO A 148 9.50 8.38 19.88
N GLY A 149 8.64 7.44 19.46
CA GLY A 149 7.34 7.82 18.91
C GLY A 149 6.65 6.73 18.11
N SER A 150 5.66 7.16 17.33
CA SER A 150 4.87 6.32 16.44
C SER A 150 5.32 6.49 15.00
N TYR A 151 5.51 5.39 14.29
CA TYR A 151 6.03 5.37 12.92
C TYR A 151 5.17 4.52 12.00
N ALA A 152 5.12 4.92 10.73
CA ALA A 152 4.43 4.15 9.71
C ALA A 152 5.17 2.83 9.44
N TYR A 153 4.43 1.72 9.41
CA TYR A 153 5.00 0.42 9.10
C TYR A 153 5.12 0.23 7.59
N VAL A 154 6.21 -0.39 7.17
CA VAL A 154 6.43 -0.87 5.80
C VAL A 154 6.68 -2.36 5.85
N ASN A 155 6.08 -3.10 4.92
CA ASN A 155 6.20 -4.57 4.89
C ASN A 155 7.67 -5.02 4.75
N GLY A 156 8.05 -6.03 5.54
CA GLY A 156 9.42 -6.55 5.57
C GLY A 156 10.42 -5.76 6.40
N MET A 157 9.94 -4.81 7.21
CA MET A 157 10.77 -3.99 8.08
C MET A 157 11.33 -4.79 9.25
N THR A 158 12.62 -4.57 9.58
CA THR A 158 13.30 -5.14 10.75
C THR A 158 13.42 -4.13 11.89
N ALA A 159 13.79 -4.61 13.07
CA ALA A 159 13.99 -3.76 14.24
C ALA A 159 15.03 -2.67 14.00
N ILE A 160 16.13 -2.97 13.32
CA ILE A 160 17.15 -1.96 12.98
C ILE A 160 16.62 -0.90 12.02
N ASN A 161 15.74 -1.27 11.08
CA ASN A 161 15.11 -0.30 10.19
C ASN A 161 14.21 0.66 10.97
N ALA A 162 13.51 0.15 11.98
CA ALA A 162 12.67 0.96 12.86
C ALA A 162 13.50 1.96 13.68
N VAL A 163 14.64 1.52 14.23
CA VAL A 163 15.58 2.40 14.93
C VAL A 163 16.13 3.47 13.99
N ALA A 164 16.47 3.12 12.76
CA ALA A 164 16.95 4.09 11.77
C ALA A 164 15.91 5.17 11.47
N LEU A 165 14.61 4.82 11.37
CA LEU A 165 13.53 5.79 11.25
C LEU A 165 13.39 6.69 12.47
N ALA A 166 13.67 6.17 13.66
CA ALA A 166 13.68 6.93 14.91
C ALA A 166 14.93 7.82 15.07
N GLY A 167 15.78 7.90 14.04
CA GLY A 167 16.97 8.74 14.01
C GLY A 167 18.21 8.08 14.61
N GLY A 168 18.21 6.76 14.78
CA GLY A 168 19.30 5.95 15.30
C GLY A 168 19.29 5.82 16.83
N PHE A 169 20.21 5.05 17.33
CA PHE A 169 20.45 4.82 18.75
C PHE A 169 20.95 6.07 19.48
N THR A 170 20.73 6.14 20.78
CA THR A 170 21.50 7.04 21.65
C THR A 170 22.84 6.39 22.02
N TYR A 171 23.74 7.18 22.62
CA TYR A 171 25.05 6.67 23.06
C TYR A 171 24.97 5.63 24.21
N ARG A 172 23.79 5.48 24.83
CA ARG A 172 23.55 4.56 25.95
C ARG A 172 22.79 3.30 25.52
N ALA A 173 22.36 3.23 24.28
CA ALA A 173 21.55 2.13 23.79
C ALA A 173 22.31 0.80 23.80
N ASP A 174 21.60 -0.28 24.06
CA ASP A 174 22.00 -1.61 23.65
C ASP A 174 21.61 -1.78 22.17
N GLU A 175 22.60 -2.08 21.33
CA GLU A 175 22.40 -2.16 19.88
C GLU A 175 22.06 -3.58 19.41
N ASP A 176 22.24 -4.56 20.26
CA ASP A 176 22.14 -5.96 19.92
C ASP A 176 20.83 -6.59 20.40
N ASP A 177 20.20 -6.00 21.42
CA ASP A 177 19.04 -6.58 22.09
C ASP A 177 17.85 -5.61 22.19
N PHE A 178 16.68 -6.08 21.77
CA PHE A 178 15.42 -5.32 21.76
C PHE A 178 14.32 -6.13 22.41
N GLU A 179 13.45 -5.48 23.14
CA GLU A 179 12.19 -6.06 23.60
C GLU A 179 11.05 -5.64 22.65
N ILE A 180 10.41 -6.60 22.00
CA ILE A 180 9.24 -6.35 21.15
C ILE A 180 7.98 -6.85 21.86
N LYS A 181 7.10 -5.92 22.22
CA LYS A 181 5.75 -6.23 22.71
C LYS A 181 4.80 -6.32 21.53
N ARG A 182 4.31 -7.52 21.27
CA ARG A 182 3.36 -7.81 20.19
C ARG A 182 2.01 -8.18 20.74
N THR A 183 0.98 -7.47 20.33
CA THR A 183 -0.40 -7.77 20.73
C THR A 183 -1.13 -8.46 19.58
N ALA A 184 -1.48 -9.71 19.76
CA ALA A 184 -2.27 -10.51 18.82
C ALA A 184 -3.46 -11.13 19.55
N ASN A 185 -4.66 -11.00 18.97
CA ASN A 185 -5.90 -11.59 19.51
C ASN A 185 -6.21 -11.26 20.99
N GLY A 186 -5.76 -10.09 21.46
CA GLY A 186 -5.95 -9.64 22.83
C GLY A 186 -4.90 -10.13 23.84
N ASN A 187 -3.97 -10.97 23.40
CA ASN A 187 -2.81 -11.37 24.20
C ASN A 187 -1.60 -10.52 23.80
N THR A 188 -0.80 -10.16 24.79
CA THR A 188 0.45 -9.44 24.58
C THR A 188 1.60 -10.38 24.90
N ASP A 189 2.38 -10.68 23.90
CA ASP A 189 3.61 -11.47 24.02
C ASP A 189 4.80 -10.51 23.99
N VAL A 190 5.79 -10.83 24.82
CA VAL A 190 7.07 -10.12 24.85
C VAL A 190 8.08 -11.06 24.19
N VAL A 191 8.79 -10.54 23.21
CA VAL A 191 9.79 -11.29 22.43
C VAL A 191 11.11 -10.56 22.49
N ASP A 192 12.14 -11.22 22.97
CA ASP A 192 13.52 -10.73 22.83
C ASP A 192 13.92 -10.84 21.36
N ALA A 193 14.42 -9.75 20.81
CA ALA A 193 14.61 -9.61 19.38
C ALA A 193 15.94 -8.94 19.07
N GLY A 194 16.67 -9.47 18.12
CA GLY A 194 17.87 -8.83 17.58
C GLY A 194 17.55 -7.85 16.43
N PRO A 195 18.59 -7.15 15.93
CA PRO A 195 18.47 -6.13 14.89
C PRO A 195 17.73 -6.57 13.62
N GLU A 196 17.92 -7.81 13.21
CA GLU A 196 17.34 -8.39 11.99
C GLU A 196 15.94 -8.98 12.19
N THR A 197 15.39 -8.91 13.40
CA THR A 197 14.06 -9.44 13.69
C THR A 197 13.00 -8.65 12.96
N LEU A 198 12.13 -9.34 12.23
CA LEU A 198 11.00 -8.73 11.54
C LEU A 198 9.97 -8.20 12.54
N ILE A 199 9.68 -6.94 12.44
CA ILE A 199 8.59 -6.30 13.20
C ILE A 199 7.26 -6.46 12.50
N GLN A 200 6.18 -6.28 13.25
CA GLN A 200 4.81 -6.31 12.73
C GLN A 200 4.08 -5.00 13.01
N PRO A 201 3.06 -4.67 12.21
CA PRO A 201 2.22 -3.52 12.51
C PRO A 201 1.60 -3.61 13.90
N GLY A 202 1.71 -2.51 14.65
CA GLY A 202 1.22 -2.44 16.02
C GLY A 202 2.19 -2.92 17.09
N ASP A 203 3.39 -3.37 16.73
CA ASP A 203 4.43 -3.72 17.70
C ASP A 203 4.90 -2.48 18.46
N VAL A 204 5.30 -2.70 19.70
CA VAL A 204 6.01 -1.71 20.52
C VAL A 204 7.42 -2.23 20.74
N ILE A 205 8.39 -1.51 20.17
CA ILE A 205 9.81 -1.83 20.26
C ILE A 205 10.40 -1.02 21.39
N THR A 206 11.02 -1.68 22.36
CA THR A 206 11.78 -1.05 23.43
C THR A 206 13.26 -1.29 23.17
N VAL A 207 14.02 -0.21 23.11
CA VAL A 207 15.48 -0.26 23.04
C VAL A 207 16.03 0.03 24.44
N ASP A 208 16.65 -0.94 25.03
CA ASP A 208 17.14 -0.84 26.39
C ASP A 208 18.46 -0.08 26.49
N GLU A 209 18.79 0.32 27.71
CA GLU A 209 20.06 0.91 28.06
C GLU A 209 21.07 -0.21 28.29
N ARG A 210 22.23 -0.13 27.65
CA ARG A 210 23.31 -1.09 27.87
C ARG A 210 23.86 -1.01 29.30
N TRP A 211 24.05 -2.15 29.90
CA TRP A 211 24.73 -2.27 31.19
C TRP A 211 26.25 -2.23 30.99
N PHE A 212 26.93 -1.52 31.83
CA PHE A 212 28.38 -1.38 31.80
C PHE A 212 29.07 -2.54 32.57
#